data_4893ba80c207c16c6971c2d3867fffda
#
_entry.id   4893ba80c207c16c6971c2d3867fffda
#
_cell.length_a   1.000
_cell.length_b   1.000
_cell.length_c   1.000
_cell.angle_alpha   90.00
_cell.angle_beta   90.00
_cell.angle_gamma   90.00
#
_symmetry.space_group_name_H-M   'P 1'
#
loop_
_entity.id
_entity.type
_entity.pdbx_description
1 polymer ?
#
loop_
_entity_poly.entity_id
_entity_poly.type
_entity_poly.pdbx_seq_one_letter_code
_entity_poly.pdbx_strand_id
1 'polypeptide(L)'
;MKPAPTTLGAPLVARSSGESQPIANYGLLADCNSAALVDRDGSIDWLCVPRYDSDAVFARLLDPDGGHWSIRPAGEFKSERRYVPGTLVVETTFTTRAGTVRLSDAMVFAEGQRGHDLGYDAPHELVRSVEGVSGEVELSLELAPRPENGLIKPLIRLEDGGARTFGSCRLGVHSGVPLRLDDATMTASFTVGEGDRVGFSMQWAPAERREAPAPTPADRVADRMADTVEAWRSWEADHDIYDGPHRPLVRLSSRVLKGLTYRPTGAIVAAPTTSLPETVGGERNWDYRFSWIRDSSLTMEALYIGACTDEAEEFVSFMTSSAGGRAGEGSLQIMYGIGGEHDLSERELPHLRGWRDSSPVRVGNGAWDQVQLDVYGELLNSLYLYRDRLGELHMEIQAFVADLADTAARRWRESDSGMWEMRGESRHHLSSKVLCWAALDRAVKLAPQLGEHAKTEEWEAVRDEIRAVVLERGWSERRQAYAQSFDSDELDAAQLLMPILGFLPATDERMRSTIDAIARELTEDGLVLRYRNEEGMNADGLTGEEGTFVICSFWLVSALAKAGEVERAEALFDQLVGYANDLGLLAEEIDTANGEQLGNFPQAFSHIGLITAAWEIDKARGEGS
;
A
#
# COMPACT_ATOMS: atom_id res chain seq x y z
N MET A 1 -0.30 26.39 18.51
CA MET A 1 -1.67 26.14 18.07
C MET A 1 -1.66 26.35 16.57
N LYS A 2 -1.29 25.31 15.81
CA LYS A 2 -1.36 25.30 14.34
C LYS A 2 -2.83 25.11 13.92
N PRO A 3 -3.27 25.58 12.78
CA PRO A 3 -4.65 25.39 12.35
C PRO A 3 -4.96 23.89 12.22
N ALA A 4 -6.15 23.52 12.67
CA ALA A 4 -6.72 22.20 12.47
C ALA A 4 -6.72 21.83 10.97
N PRO A 5 -6.66 20.53 10.63
CA PRO A 5 -6.67 20.08 9.25
C PRO A 5 -7.84 20.67 8.48
N THR A 6 -7.60 21.00 7.25
CA THR A 6 -8.40 21.76 6.29
C THR A 6 -9.91 21.60 6.48
N THR A 7 -10.56 22.67 6.85
CA THR A 7 -12.02 22.78 7.04
C THR A 7 -12.79 22.21 5.85
N LEU A 8 -13.54 21.15 6.10
CA LEU A 8 -14.69 20.71 5.31
C LEU A 8 -15.58 21.92 5.00
N GLY A 9 -15.67 22.35 3.74
CA GLY A 9 -16.75 23.23 3.36
C GLY A 9 -16.50 24.43 2.46
N ALA A 10 -15.33 24.62 1.85
CA ALA A 10 -15.21 25.59 0.75
C ALA A 10 -15.89 25.02 -0.51
N PRO A 11 -16.67 25.83 -1.28
CA PRO A 11 -17.19 25.38 -2.57
C PRO A 11 -16.00 25.10 -3.50
N LEU A 12 -15.94 23.88 -4.06
CA LEU A 12 -14.94 23.54 -5.05
C LEU A 12 -15.27 24.32 -6.33
N VAL A 13 -14.37 25.18 -6.74
CA VAL A 13 -14.39 25.82 -8.06
C VAL A 13 -13.98 24.76 -9.08
N ALA A 14 -14.60 24.77 -10.26
CA ALA A 14 -14.24 23.86 -11.34
C ALA A 14 -12.72 23.85 -11.54
N ARG A 15 -12.13 22.62 -11.60
CA ARG A 15 -10.70 22.37 -11.77
C ARG A 15 -10.14 23.22 -12.90
N SER A 16 -9.08 23.98 -12.65
CA SER A 16 -8.30 24.58 -13.73
C SER A 16 -7.55 23.44 -14.46
N SER A 17 -7.63 23.44 -15.79
CA SER A 17 -6.91 22.46 -16.61
C SER A 17 -5.40 22.61 -16.34
N GLY A 18 -4.81 21.64 -15.64
CA GLY A 18 -3.36 21.59 -15.39
C GLY A 18 -2.91 21.52 -13.94
N GLU A 19 -3.79 21.62 -12.94
CA GLU A 19 -3.40 21.46 -11.53
C GLU A 19 -3.52 19.99 -11.07
N SER A 20 -2.43 19.47 -10.47
CA SER A 20 -2.44 18.18 -9.78
C SER A 20 -3.28 18.27 -8.51
N GLN A 21 -4.11 17.26 -8.24
CA GLN A 21 -4.85 17.18 -6.99
C GLN A 21 -3.92 16.77 -5.84
N PRO A 22 -4.17 17.22 -4.60
CA PRO A 22 -3.54 16.65 -3.42
C PRO A 22 -3.75 15.13 -3.36
N ILE A 23 -2.72 14.37 -2.94
CA ILE A 23 -2.78 12.90 -2.83
C ILE A 23 -3.92 12.48 -1.90
N ALA A 24 -4.15 13.19 -0.81
CA ALA A 24 -5.26 12.97 0.12
C ALA A 24 -6.66 13.12 -0.50
N ASN A 25 -6.78 13.69 -1.71
CA ASN A 25 -8.06 13.80 -2.39
C ASN A 25 -8.52 12.50 -3.07
N TYR A 26 -7.69 11.46 -3.11
CA TYR A 26 -8.04 10.22 -3.78
C TYR A 26 -8.65 9.17 -2.83
N GLY A 27 -9.52 8.33 -3.39
CA GLY A 27 -10.08 7.12 -2.78
C GLY A 27 -9.70 5.91 -3.60
N LEU A 28 -9.49 4.77 -2.94
CA LEU A 28 -9.09 3.50 -3.53
C LEU A 28 -10.33 2.71 -3.96
N LEU A 29 -10.33 2.22 -5.19
CA LEU A 29 -11.19 1.14 -5.69
C LEU A 29 -10.29 -0.03 -6.06
N ALA A 30 -10.66 -1.27 -5.73
CA ALA A 30 -9.85 -2.44 -6.05
C ALA A 30 -10.71 -3.70 -6.28
N ASP A 31 -10.18 -4.62 -7.09
CA ASP A 31 -10.75 -5.94 -7.38
C ASP A 31 -9.81 -7.10 -7.04
N CYS A 32 -8.77 -6.84 -6.23
CA CYS A 32 -7.70 -7.78 -5.89
C CYS A 32 -6.87 -8.26 -7.11
N ASN A 33 -6.89 -7.55 -8.21
CA ASN A 33 -6.03 -7.73 -9.38
C ASN A 33 -5.40 -6.41 -9.81
N SER A 34 -6.15 -5.35 -9.64
CA SER A 34 -5.77 -3.99 -9.98
C SER A 34 -6.49 -2.99 -9.07
N ALA A 35 -6.15 -1.72 -9.24
CA ALA A 35 -6.75 -0.63 -8.49
C ALA A 35 -6.98 0.61 -9.36
N ALA A 36 -8.00 1.39 -8.98
CA ALA A 36 -8.23 2.72 -9.50
C ALA A 36 -8.27 3.75 -8.35
N LEU A 37 -7.86 4.97 -8.64
CA LEU A 37 -7.97 6.09 -7.72
C LEU A 37 -9.00 7.11 -8.23
N VAL A 38 -10.01 7.38 -7.40
CA VAL A 38 -11.07 8.36 -7.68
C VAL A 38 -10.90 9.59 -6.80
N ASP A 39 -10.91 10.78 -7.42
CA ASP A 39 -10.80 12.05 -6.70
C ASP A 39 -12.14 12.55 -6.14
N ARG A 40 -12.09 13.64 -5.35
CA ARG A 40 -13.28 14.27 -4.76
C ARG A 40 -14.23 14.88 -5.77
N ASP A 41 -13.76 15.14 -6.98
CA ASP A 41 -14.56 15.71 -8.07
C ASP A 41 -15.25 14.64 -8.93
N GLY A 42 -15.11 13.35 -8.54
CA GLY A 42 -15.67 12.22 -9.27
C GLY A 42 -14.88 11.86 -10.52
N SER A 43 -13.57 12.11 -10.53
CA SER A 43 -12.67 11.71 -11.60
C SER A 43 -11.79 10.54 -11.19
N ILE A 44 -11.74 9.51 -12.01
CA ILE A 44 -10.78 8.42 -11.91
C ILE A 44 -9.54 8.82 -12.68
N ASP A 45 -8.45 9.09 -11.98
CA ASP A 45 -7.21 9.67 -12.49
C ASP A 45 -6.05 8.68 -12.53
N TRP A 46 -6.25 7.49 -11.96
CA TRP A 46 -5.30 6.39 -11.99
C TRP A 46 -6.03 5.07 -12.22
N LEU A 47 -5.55 4.28 -13.17
CA LEU A 47 -6.00 2.91 -13.42
C LEU A 47 -4.97 2.14 -14.20
N CYS A 48 -4.44 1.06 -13.62
CA CYS A 48 -3.67 0.04 -14.32
C CYS A 48 -4.55 -1.19 -14.54
N VAL A 49 -4.54 -1.78 -15.71
CA VAL A 49 -5.25 -3.03 -16.02
C VAL A 49 -4.47 -3.87 -17.02
N PRO A 50 -4.47 -5.22 -16.86
CA PRO A 50 -5.28 -6.03 -15.93
C PRO A 50 -4.67 -6.20 -14.53
N ARG A 51 -3.41 -5.81 -14.32
CA ARG A 51 -2.65 -6.00 -13.09
C ARG A 51 -2.27 -4.64 -12.50
N TYR A 52 -1.91 -4.62 -11.21
CA TYR A 52 -1.39 -3.40 -10.54
C TYR A 52 -0.16 -2.84 -11.27
N ASP A 53 0.76 -3.69 -11.74
CA ASP A 53 2.01 -3.33 -12.39
C ASP A 53 1.91 -3.17 -13.92
N SER A 54 0.70 -3.31 -14.50
CA SER A 54 0.46 -3.03 -15.90
C SER A 54 0.63 -1.55 -16.23
N ASP A 55 0.85 -1.25 -17.51
CA ASP A 55 0.81 0.13 -17.97
C ASP A 55 -0.54 0.78 -17.68
N ALA A 56 -0.52 2.01 -17.20
CA ALA A 56 -1.72 2.74 -16.86
C ALA A 56 -2.55 3.10 -18.10
N VAL A 57 -3.86 2.97 -17.97
CA VAL A 57 -4.88 3.47 -18.92
C VAL A 57 -5.29 4.89 -18.58
N PHE A 58 -5.28 5.20 -17.28
CA PHE A 58 -5.45 6.55 -16.74
C PHE A 58 -4.24 6.87 -15.86
N ALA A 59 -3.56 7.96 -16.18
CA ALA A 59 -2.40 8.46 -15.48
C ALA A 59 -2.47 9.98 -15.23
N ARG A 60 -3.70 10.57 -15.17
CA ARG A 60 -3.86 12.00 -14.86
C ARG A 60 -3.36 12.36 -13.46
N LEU A 61 -3.22 11.39 -12.59
CA LEU A 61 -2.52 11.53 -11.31
C LEU A 61 -1.11 12.09 -11.48
N LEU A 62 -0.39 11.66 -12.53
CA LEU A 62 1.00 12.04 -12.81
C LEU A 62 1.14 13.13 -13.89
N ASP A 63 0.20 13.22 -14.82
CA ASP A 63 0.22 14.21 -15.90
C ASP A 63 -1.21 14.56 -16.32
N PRO A 64 -1.59 15.85 -16.42
CA PRO A 64 -2.92 16.27 -16.83
C PRO A 64 -3.43 15.64 -18.13
N ASP A 65 -2.52 15.32 -19.06
CA ASP A 65 -2.84 14.70 -20.36
C ASP A 65 -2.79 13.17 -20.31
N GLY A 66 -2.48 12.56 -19.15
CA GLY A 66 -2.28 11.13 -18.94
C GLY A 66 -3.55 10.28 -18.97
N GLY A 67 -4.73 10.88 -19.20
CA GLY A 67 -6.02 10.18 -19.32
C GLY A 67 -6.76 10.04 -18.00
N HIS A 68 -8.12 9.98 -18.12
CA HIS A 68 -9.01 9.95 -16.95
C HIS A 68 -10.46 9.58 -17.33
N TRP A 69 -11.28 9.39 -16.31
CA TRP A 69 -12.73 9.26 -16.45
C TRP A 69 -13.48 10.06 -15.40
N SER A 70 -14.01 11.23 -15.76
CA SER A 70 -14.75 12.09 -14.83
C SER A 70 -16.26 12.06 -15.08
N ILE A 71 -17.04 12.11 -13.99
CA ILE A 71 -18.49 12.37 -13.97
C ILE A 71 -18.76 13.33 -12.82
N ARG A 72 -19.22 14.56 -13.12
CA ARG A 72 -19.41 15.60 -12.11
C ARG A 72 -20.48 16.60 -12.53
N PRO A 73 -21.05 17.39 -11.60
CA PRO A 73 -21.92 18.49 -11.96
C PRO A 73 -21.25 19.50 -12.90
N ALA A 74 -21.99 20.02 -13.87
CA ALA A 74 -21.49 21.01 -14.84
C ALA A 74 -21.24 22.39 -14.22
N GLY A 75 -21.89 22.71 -13.09
CA GLY A 75 -21.77 23.98 -12.37
C GLY A 75 -21.01 23.84 -11.05
N GLU A 76 -21.08 24.87 -10.20
CA GLU A 76 -20.52 24.85 -8.84
C GLU A 76 -21.20 23.78 -7.97
N PHE A 77 -20.41 23.05 -7.19
CA PHE A 77 -20.88 22.02 -6.28
C PHE A 77 -20.01 21.92 -5.00
N LYS A 78 -20.56 21.22 -4.01
CA LYS A 78 -19.81 20.68 -2.88
C LYS A 78 -19.85 19.17 -2.99
N SER A 79 -18.75 18.50 -2.61
CA SER A 79 -18.69 17.05 -2.58
C SER A 79 -18.42 16.55 -1.16
N GLU A 80 -19.11 15.47 -0.79
CA GLU A 80 -18.86 14.67 0.39
C GLU A 80 -18.77 13.22 -0.05
N ARG A 81 -17.82 12.46 0.50
CA ARG A 81 -17.65 11.07 0.08
C ARG A 81 -17.43 10.15 1.28
N ARG A 82 -17.73 8.87 1.04
CA ARG A 82 -17.54 7.81 2.00
C ARG A 82 -17.35 6.48 1.28
N TYR A 83 -16.77 5.53 1.96
CA TYR A 83 -16.95 4.13 1.57
C TYR A 83 -18.34 3.63 1.96
N VAL A 84 -18.96 2.82 1.11
CA VAL A 84 -20.11 2.00 1.52
C VAL A 84 -19.63 1.10 2.65
N PRO A 85 -20.31 1.05 3.81
CA PRO A 85 -19.84 0.28 4.97
C PRO A 85 -19.49 -1.17 4.62
N GLY A 86 -18.28 -1.57 5.02
CA GLY A 86 -17.73 -2.90 4.78
C GLY A 86 -17.15 -3.13 3.39
N THR A 87 -16.86 -2.08 2.61
CA THR A 87 -16.41 -2.21 1.21
C THR A 87 -15.32 -1.22 0.83
N LEU A 88 -14.75 -1.38 -0.39
CA LEU A 88 -13.99 -0.35 -1.11
C LEU A 88 -14.81 0.27 -2.27
N VAL A 89 -16.12 0.33 -2.13
CA VAL A 89 -17.02 1.08 -3.03
C VAL A 89 -17.13 2.51 -2.52
N VAL A 90 -16.77 3.49 -3.35
CA VAL A 90 -16.82 4.92 -2.98
C VAL A 90 -18.15 5.51 -3.40
N GLU A 91 -18.86 6.16 -2.49
CA GLU A 91 -19.98 7.05 -2.78
C GLU A 91 -19.55 8.51 -2.64
N THR A 92 -19.70 9.30 -3.70
CA THR A 92 -19.50 10.75 -3.70
C THR A 92 -20.84 11.44 -3.88
N THR A 93 -21.26 12.24 -2.90
CA THR A 93 -22.48 13.04 -2.96
C THR A 93 -22.13 14.46 -3.39
N PHE A 94 -22.66 14.89 -4.53
CA PHE A 94 -22.53 16.26 -5.02
C PHE A 94 -23.78 17.04 -4.70
N THR A 95 -23.61 18.19 -4.03
CA THR A 95 -24.69 19.14 -3.73
C THR A 95 -24.48 20.41 -4.54
N THR A 96 -25.45 20.77 -5.34
CA THR A 96 -25.53 22.01 -6.15
C THR A 96 -26.67 22.90 -5.67
N ARG A 97 -26.82 24.09 -6.27
CA ARG A 97 -27.98 24.93 -6.01
C ARG A 97 -29.30 24.35 -6.56
N ALA A 98 -29.23 23.47 -7.56
CA ALA A 98 -30.38 22.91 -8.27
C ALA A 98 -30.82 21.55 -7.69
N GLY A 99 -29.96 20.86 -6.98
CA GLY A 99 -30.27 19.54 -6.43
C GLY A 99 -29.02 18.81 -5.94
N THR A 100 -29.22 17.54 -5.58
CA THR A 100 -28.18 16.64 -5.05
C THR A 100 -28.17 15.34 -5.85
N VAL A 101 -26.98 14.89 -6.23
CA VAL A 101 -26.77 13.59 -6.88
C VAL A 101 -25.72 12.80 -6.13
N ARG A 102 -25.81 11.47 -6.19
CA ARG A 102 -24.82 10.52 -5.68
C ARG A 102 -24.17 9.77 -6.83
N LEU A 103 -22.84 9.77 -6.86
CA LEU A 103 -22.04 8.94 -7.74
C LEU A 103 -21.45 7.80 -6.91
N SER A 104 -21.66 6.55 -7.34
CA SER A 104 -21.06 5.36 -6.73
C SER A 104 -20.10 4.73 -7.72
N ASP A 105 -18.88 4.42 -7.27
CA ASP A 105 -17.77 3.91 -8.06
C ASP A 105 -17.25 2.61 -7.49
N ALA A 106 -17.03 1.59 -8.33
CA ALA A 106 -16.45 0.31 -7.93
C ALA A 106 -15.66 -0.35 -9.06
N MET A 107 -14.56 -1.01 -8.71
CA MET A 107 -14.03 -2.15 -9.45
C MET A 107 -14.80 -3.40 -9.00
N VAL A 108 -15.29 -4.21 -9.94
CA VAL A 108 -16.22 -5.30 -9.63
C VAL A 108 -15.54 -6.67 -9.65
N PHE A 109 -15.99 -7.56 -8.79
CA PHE A 109 -15.59 -8.97 -8.80
C PHE A 109 -16.39 -9.77 -9.82
N ALA A 110 -16.03 -11.03 -10.09
CA ALA A 110 -16.88 -11.94 -10.85
C ALA A 110 -18.22 -12.16 -10.12
N GLU A 111 -19.30 -12.37 -10.89
CA GLU A 111 -20.64 -12.51 -10.31
C GLU A 111 -20.72 -13.64 -9.29
N GLY A 112 -21.25 -13.32 -8.11
CA GLY A 112 -21.48 -14.26 -7.03
C GLY A 112 -20.25 -14.66 -6.22
N GLN A 113 -19.08 -14.09 -6.46
CA GLN A 113 -17.89 -14.33 -5.60
C GLN A 113 -18.15 -13.87 -4.18
N ARG A 114 -17.68 -14.66 -3.19
CA ARG A 114 -17.85 -14.40 -1.75
C ARG A 114 -16.63 -14.88 -0.96
N GLY A 115 -16.42 -14.28 0.22
CA GLY A 115 -15.37 -14.66 1.17
C GLY A 115 -13.99 -14.67 0.52
N HIS A 116 -13.28 -15.78 0.63
CA HIS A 116 -11.92 -15.93 0.12
C HIS A 116 -11.81 -16.01 -1.41
N ASP A 117 -12.91 -16.22 -2.14
CA ASP A 117 -12.88 -16.30 -3.61
C ASP A 117 -12.76 -14.93 -4.29
N LEU A 118 -12.82 -13.82 -3.53
CA LEU A 118 -12.73 -12.47 -4.07
C LEU A 118 -11.46 -12.27 -4.90
N GLY A 119 -11.64 -11.88 -6.18
CA GLY A 119 -10.57 -11.53 -7.10
C GLY A 119 -9.99 -12.69 -7.93
N TYR A 120 -10.47 -13.95 -7.77
CA TYR A 120 -9.95 -15.07 -8.56
C TYR A 120 -10.10 -14.87 -10.07
N ASP A 121 -11.27 -14.51 -10.53
CA ASP A 121 -11.60 -14.31 -11.94
C ASP A 121 -12.09 -12.87 -12.14
N ALA A 122 -11.27 -11.89 -11.75
CA ALA A 122 -11.63 -10.48 -11.88
C ALA A 122 -11.96 -10.14 -13.33
N PRO A 123 -13.12 -9.53 -13.61
CA PRO A 123 -13.52 -9.17 -14.96
C PRO A 123 -12.77 -7.96 -15.51
N HIS A 124 -11.92 -7.33 -14.69
CA HIS A 124 -11.22 -6.07 -14.99
C HIS A 124 -12.19 -5.00 -15.48
N GLU A 125 -13.24 -4.81 -14.72
CA GLU A 125 -14.34 -3.93 -15.04
C GLU A 125 -14.54 -2.88 -13.93
N LEU A 126 -14.70 -1.64 -14.37
CA LEU A 126 -15.05 -0.50 -13.55
C LEU A 126 -16.51 -0.11 -13.83
N VAL A 127 -17.32 0.01 -12.78
CA VAL A 127 -18.70 0.46 -12.87
C VAL A 127 -18.92 1.75 -12.10
N ARG A 128 -19.75 2.63 -12.66
CA ARG A 128 -20.13 3.92 -12.09
C ARG A 128 -21.62 4.10 -12.17
N SER A 129 -22.28 4.49 -11.08
CA SER A 129 -23.72 4.69 -11.00
C SER A 129 -24.05 6.09 -10.47
N VAL A 130 -24.80 6.86 -11.22
CA VAL A 130 -25.34 8.17 -10.78
C VAL A 130 -26.79 8.00 -10.37
N GLU A 131 -27.14 8.49 -9.18
CA GLU A 131 -28.49 8.52 -8.63
C GLU A 131 -28.90 9.96 -8.29
N GLY A 132 -30.06 10.40 -8.75
CA GLY A 132 -30.68 11.66 -8.33
C GLY A 132 -31.28 11.54 -6.93
N VAL A 133 -30.75 12.32 -5.98
CA VAL A 133 -31.22 12.32 -4.59
C VAL A 133 -32.28 13.36 -4.33
N SER A 134 -32.16 14.55 -4.94
CA SER A 134 -33.14 15.61 -4.86
C SER A 134 -32.95 16.63 -5.97
N GLY A 135 -34.05 17.25 -6.44
CA GLY A 135 -33.99 18.27 -7.48
C GLY A 135 -33.59 17.72 -8.85
N GLU A 136 -32.94 18.56 -9.64
CA GLU A 136 -32.46 18.21 -11.00
C GLU A 136 -31.07 18.78 -11.22
N VAL A 137 -30.09 17.92 -11.54
CA VAL A 137 -28.69 18.31 -11.67
C VAL A 137 -28.17 17.96 -13.06
N GLU A 138 -27.60 18.97 -13.74
CA GLU A 138 -26.85 18.76 -14.99
C GLU A 138 -25.45 18.26 -14.69
N LEU A 139 -25.05 17.17 -15.36
CA LEU A 139 -23.78 16.49 -15.22
C LEU A 139 -22.97 16.52 -16.52
N SER A 140 -21.65 16.56 -16.38
CA SER A 140 -20.68 16.42 -17.45
C SER A 140 -19.92 15.10 -17.27
N LEU A 141 -19.80 14.32 -18.33
CA LEU A 141 -18.96 13.14 -18.43
C LEU A 141 -17.81 13.41 -19.41
N GLU A 142 -16.60 13.04 -19.01
CA GLU A 142 -15.43 13.01 -19.89
C GLU A 142 -14.67 11.72 -19.65
N LEU A 143 -14.46 10.92 -20.70
CA LEU A 143 -13.69 9.66 -20.67
C LEU A 143 -12.60 9.74 -21.75
N ALA A 144 -11.37 9.87 -21.29
CA ALA A 144 -10.17 10.06 -22.11
C ALA A 144 -9.15 8.96 -21.82
N PRO A 145 -9.31 7.73 -22.35
CA PRO A 145 -8.30 6.69 -22.15
C PRO A 145 -6.99 7.07 -22.85
N ARG A 146 -5.88 6.83 -22.14
CA ARG A 146 -4.50 7.06 -22.62
C ARG A 146 -3.63 5.88 -22.24
N PRO A 147 -3.77 4.73 -22.94
CA PRO A 147 -2.98 3.53 -22.67
C PRO A 147 -1.47 3.77 -22.76
N GLU A 148 -0.71 2.77 -22.29
CA GLU A 148 0.75 2.78 -22.24
C GLU A 148 1.28 3.99 -21.44
N ASN A 149 0.73 4.19 -20.24
CA ASN A 149 1.12 5.26 -19.33
C ASN A 149 0.96 6.67 -19.96
N GLY A 150 -0.14 6.91 -20.68
CA GLY A 150 -0.43 8.22 -21.27
C GLY A 150 0.14 8.42 -22.68
N LEU A 151 0.93 7.46 -23.20
CA LEU A 151 1.64 7.61 -24.48
C LEU A 151 0.71 7.54 -25.68
N ILE A 152 -0.36 6.75 -25.63
CA ILE A 152 -1.19 6.42 -26.77
C ILE A 152 -2.57 7.08 -26.69
N LYS A 153 -3.00 7.72 -27.77
CA LYS A 153 -4.39 8.04 -28.04
C LYS A 153 -5.01 6.90 -28.83
N PRO A 154 -5.92 6.09 -28.25
CA PRO A 154 -6.47 4.92 -28.92
C PRO A 154 -7.45 5.32 -30.02
N LEU A 155 -7.58 4.46 -31.04
CA LEU A 155 -8.72 4.58 -31.95
C LEU A 155 -10.00 4.20 -31.22
N ILE A 156 -11.02 5.05 -31.31
CA ILE A 156 -12.32 4.87 -30.66
C ILE A 156 -13.41 4.79 -31.71
N ARG A 157 -14.34 3.83 -31.55
CA ARG A 157 -15.56 3.73 -32.33
C ARG A 157 -16.75 3.81 -31.39
N LEU A 158 -17.63 4.76 -31.62
CA LEU A 158 -18.91 4.81 -30.95
C LEU A 158 -19.81 3.69 -31.50
N GLU A 159 -20.55 3.05 -30.58
CA GLU A 159 -21.53 2.00 -30.86
C GLU A 159 -22.86 2.38 -30.18
N ASP A 160 -23.94 1.67 -30.48
CA ASP A 160 -25.23 1.90 -29.82
C ASP A 160 -25.10 1.55 -28.32
N GLY A 161 -25.36 2.53 -27.45
CA GLY A 161 -25.22 2.42 -26.00
C GLY A 161 -23.79 2.43 -25.46
N GLY A 162 -22.77 2.85 -26.27
CA GLY A 162 -21.40 2.88 -25.74
C GLY A 162 -20.31 3.15 -26.77
N ALA A 163 -19.13 2.55 -26.53
CA ALA A 163 -17.95 2.70 -27.38
C ALA A 163 -16.98 1.53 -27.21
N ARG A 164 -16.06 1.39 -28.17
CA ARG A 164 -14.91 0.47 -28.10
C ARG A 164 -13.62 1.16 -28.51
N THR A 165 -12.52 0.79 -27.83
CA THR A 165 -11.17 1.17 -28.25
C THR A 165 -10.50 0.03 -29.03
N PHE A 166 -9.54 0.39 -29.86
CA PHE A 166 -8.72 -0.52 -30.67
C PHE A 166 -7.24 -0.15 -30.48
N GLY A 167 -6.37 -1.14 -30.53
CA GLY A 167 -4.93 -0.98 -30.34
C GLY A 167 -4.39 -1.94 -29.29
N SER A 168 -3.33 -1.54 -28.62
CA SER A 168 -2.66 -2.30 -27.55
C SER A 168 -3.57 -2.57 -26.34
N CYS A 169 -4.49 -1.66 -26.06
CA CYS A 169 -5.47 -1.77 -24.99
C CYS A 169 -6.89 -1.76 -25.56
N ARG A 170 -7.65 -2.81 -25.32
CA ARG A 170 -9.04 -2.94 -25.77
C ARG A 170 -9.98 -2.68 -24.60
N LEU A 171 -10.69 -1.56 -24.67
CA LEU A 171 -11.75 -1.21 -23.74
C LEU A 171 -13.11 -1.33 -24.43
N GLY A 172 -14.06 -1.96 -23.74
CA GLY A 172 -15.49 -1.82 -24.02
C GLY A 172 -16.09 -0.85 -23.02
N VAL A 173 -16.98 0.03 -23.49
CA VAL A 173 -17.68 1.01 -22.66
C VAL A 173 -19.17 0.88 -22.89
N HIS A 174 -19.97 0.75 -21.84
CA HIS A 174 -21.42 0.98 -21.86
C HIS A 174 -21.75 2.31 -21.18
N SER A 175 -22.69 3.02 -21.74
CA SER A 175 -23.12 4.33 -21.24
C SER A 175 -24.66 4.43 -21.27
N GLY A 176 -25.24 4.83 -20.12
CA GLY A 176 -26.67 5.11 -20.01
C GLY A 176 -27.12 6.38 -20.74
N VAL A 177 -26.15 7.11 -21.33
CA VAL A 177 -26.43 8.35 -22.10
C VAL A 177 -25.66 8.35 -23.41
N PRO A 178 -26.13 9.05 -24.46
CA PRO A 178 -25.40 9.15 -25.73
C PRO A 178 -24.03 9.81 -25.56
N LEU A 179 -22.97 9.17 -26.06
CA LEU A 179 -21.61 9.70 -26.09
C LEU A 179 -21.35 10.48 -27.39
N ARG A 180 -20.51 11.50 -27.27
CA ARG A 180 -19.89 12.22 -28.38
C ARG A 180 -18.39 11.94 -28.36
N LEU A 181 -17.77 11.88 -29.52
CA LEU A 181 -16.33 11.67 -29.67
C LEU A 181 -15.69 12.93 -30.25
N ASP A 182 -14.70 13.45 -29.53
CA ASP A 182 -13.83 14.52 -29.98
C ASP A 182 -12.36 14.05 -29.82
N ASP A 183 -11.66 13.89 -30.94
CA ASP A 183 -10.36 13.22 -31.01
C ASP A 183 -10.43 11.83 -30.33
N ALA A 184 -9.64 11.58 -29.31
CA ALA A 184 -9.67 10.36 -28.51
C ALA A 184 -10.30 10.57 -27.12
N THR A 185 -11.32 11.42 -27.02
CA THR A 185 -12.05 11.72 -25.78
C THR A 185 -13.56 11.59 -26.02
N MET A 186 -14.21 10.81 -25.18
CA MET A 186 -15.65 10.62 -25.19
C MET A 186 -16.28 11.56 -24.18
N THR A 187 -17.32 12.29 -24.57
CA THR A 187 -18.00 13.26 -23.72
C THR A 187 -19.51 13.07 -23.73
N ALA A 188 -20.17 13.48 -22.66
CA ALA A 188 -21.61 13.62 -22.59
C ALA A 188 -21.99 14.76 -21.62
N SER A 189 -23.16 15.41 -21.89
CA SER A 189 -23.88 16.25 -20.94
C SER A 189 -25.27 15.67 -20.78
N PHE A 190 -25.72 15.48 -19.54
CA PHE A 190 -27.03 14.88 -19.22
C PHE A 190 -27.52 15.39 -17.88
N THR A 191 -28.85 15.31 -17.71
CA THR A 191 -29.51 15.76 -16.50
C THR A 191 -30.10 14.56 -15.75
N VAL A 192 -29.97 14.58 -14.40
CA VAL A 192 -30.50 13.53 -13.50
C VAL A 192 -31.47 14.20 -12.53
N GLY A 193 -32.74 13.78 -12.56
CA GLY A 193 -33.79 14.19 -11.63
C GLY A 193 -33.87 13.26 -10.41
N GLU A 194 -34.65 13.69 -9.40
CA GLU A 194 -34.88 12.88 -8.20
C GLU A 194 -35.46 11.50 -8.54
N GLY A 195 -34.81 10.44 -8.07
CA GLY A 195 -35.14 9.04 -8.30
C GLY A 195 -34.60 8.44 -9.61
N ASP A 196 -34.06 9.26 -10.51
CA ASP A 196 -33.43 8.76 -11.74
C ASP A 196 -32.11 8.03 -11.41
N ARG A 197 -31.76 7.02 -12.24
CA ARG A 197 -30.50 6.33 -12.19
C ARG A 197 -29.89 6.17 -13.56
N VAL A 198 -28.57 6.44 -13.66
CA VAL A 198 -27.80 6.30 -14.90
C VAL A 198 -26.54 5.49 -14.62
N GLY A 199 -26.39 4.37 -15.32
CA GLY A 199 -25.23 3.46 -15.17
C GLY A 199 -24.21 3.63 -16.27
N PHE A 200 -22.95 3.38 -15.93
CA PHE A 200 -21.81 3.37 -16.84
C PHE A 200 -20.89 2.21 -16.45
N SER A 201 -20.27 1.59 -17.44
CA SER A 201 -19.27 0.55 -17.21
C SER A 201 -18.15 0.62 -18.24
N MET A 202 -16.95 0.18 -17.84
CA MET A 202 -15.80 0.05 -18.71
C MET A 202 -15.06 -1.25 -18.35
N GLN A 203 -14.90 -2.13 -19.34
CA GLN A 203 -14.19 -3.40 -19.19
C GLN A 203 -12.97 -3.45 -20.08
N TRP A 204 -11.85 -3.96 -19.56
CA TRP A 204 -10.64 -4.27 -20.29
C TRP A 204 -10.67 -5.71 -20.84
N ALA A 205 -10.04 -5.92 -21.99
CA ALA A 205 -9.72 -7.24 -22.51
C ALA A 205 -8.39 -7.22 -23.27
N PRO A 206 -7.61 -8.32 -23.23
CA PRO A 206 -6.34 -8.41 -23.93
C PRO A 206 -6.53 -8.32 -25.45
N ALA A 207 -5.55 -7.72 -26.15
CA ALA A 207 -5.62 -7.46 -27.58
C ALA A 207 -5.76 -8.75 -28.43
N GLU A 208 -5.13 -9.83 -28.00
CA GLU A 208 -5.14 -11.15 -28.64
C GLU A 208 -6.45 -11.93 -28.48
N ARG A 209 -7.32 -11.56 -27.52
CA ARG A 209 -8.59 -12.21 -27.31
C ARG A 209 -9.52 -11.96 -28.49
N ARG A 210 -10.12 -13.02 -29.06
CA ARG A 210 -11.03 -12.90 -30.21
C ARG A 210 -12.31 -12.17 -29.86
N GLU A 211 -12.80 -12.43 -28.65
CA GLU A 211 -14.01 -11.81 -28.14
C GLU A 211 -13.74 -10.36 -27.72
N ALA A 212 -14.64 -9.48 -28.06
CA ALA A 212 -14.57 -8.11 -27.61
C ALA A 212 -14.92 -8.01 -26.13
N PRO A 213 -14.41 -7.00 -25.40
CA PRO A 213 -14.92 -6.70 -24.07
C PRO A 213 -16.44 -6.55 -24.11
N ALA A 214 -17.11 -7.12 -23.10
CA ALA A 214 -18.57 -7.08 -22.96
C ALA A 214 -18.91 -6.50 -21.58
N PRO A 215 -18.74 -5.16 -21.39
CA PRO A 215 -18.99 -4.52 -20.11
C PRO A 215 -20.45 -4.65 -19.70
N THR A 216 -20.72 -4.55 -18.41
CA THR A 216 -22.08 -4.61 -17.84
C THR A 216 -22.99 -3.59 -18.51
N PRO A 217 -24.16 -3.99 -19.05
CA PRO A 217 -25.13 -3.05 -19.60
C PRO A 217 -25.55 -1.98 -18.59
N ALA A 218 -25.77 -0.75 -19.06
CA ALA A 218 -26.01 0.40 -18.20
C ALA A 218 -27.20 0.20 -17.22
N ASP A 219 -28.24 -0.51 -17.63
CA ASP A 219 -29.41 -0.84 -16.82
C ASP A 219 -29.13 -1.95 -15.77
N ARG A 220 -28.01 -2.66 -15.86
CA ARG A 220 -27.59 -3.71 -14.92
C ARG A 220 -26.50 -3.24 -13.95
N VAL A 221 -25.98 -2.03 -14.11
CA VAL A 221 -24.88 -1.48 -13.27
C VAL A 221 -25.26 -1.46 -11.79
N ALA A 222 -26.52 -1.12 -11.46
CA ALA A 222 -26.97 -1.11 -10.07
C ALA A 222 -26.95 -2.50 -9.42
N ASP A 223 -27.37 -3.54 -10.14
CA ASP A 223 -27.32 -4.94 -9.67
C ASP A 223 -25.88 -5.38 -9.47
N ARG A 224 -25.00 -5.01 -10.41
CA ARG A 224 -23.58 -5.34 -10.39
C ARG A 224 -22.87 -4.67 -9.22
N MET A 225 -23.20 -3.41 -8.93
CA MET A 225 -22.72 -2.68 -7.77
C MET A 225 -23.17 -3.35 -6.46
N ALA A 226 -24.45 -3.75 -6.38
CA ALA A 226 -24.98 -4.44 -5.21
C ALA A 226 -24.29 -5.78 -4.96
N ASP A 227 -24.02 -6.58 -5.99
CA ASP A 227 -23.27 -7.83 -5.88
C ASP A 227 -21.84 -7.61 -5.37
N THR A 228 -21.16 -6.55 -5.86
CA THR A 228 -19.83 -6.17 -5.39
C THR A 228 -19.82 -5.74 -3.92
N VAL A 229 -20.83 -5.01 -3.47
CA VAL A 229 -21.00 -4.64 -2.05
C VAL A 229 -21.15 -5.89 -1.19
N GLU A 230 -21.97 -6.85 -1.59
CA GLU A 230 -22.15 -8.12 -0.86
C GLU A 230 -20.87 -8.98 -0.89
N ALA A 231 -20.12 -8.96 -1.98
CA ALA A 231 -18.83 -9.64 -2.09
C ALA A 231 -17.85 -9.12 -1.02
N TRP A 232 -17.63 -7.82 -0.94
CA TRP A 232 -16.78 -7.20 0.09
C TRP A 232 -17.24 -7.50 1.52
N ARG A 233 -18.55 -7.39 1.77
CA ARG A 233 -19.12 -7.65 3.10
C ARG A 233 -18.98 -9.09 3.54
N SER A 234 -19.08 -10.04 2.60
CA SER A 234 -18.86 -11.46 2.90
C SER A 234 -17.43 -11.71 3.35
N TRP A 235 -16.43 -11.09 2.69
CA TRP A 235 -15.04 -11.17 3.12
C TRP A 235 -14.83 -10.52 4.49
N GLU A 236 -15.36 -9.31 4.72
CA GLU A 236 -15.22 -8.64 6.02
C GLU A 236 -15.84 -9.45 7.16
N ALA A 237 -16.96 -10.14 6.92
CA ALA A 237 -17.62 -10.94 7.95
C ALA A 237 -16.77 -12.14 8.41
N ASP A 238 -15.98 -12.72 7.50
CA ASP A 238 -15.08 -13.83 7.80
C ASP A 238 -13.79 -13.37 8.52
N HIS A 239 -13.47 -12.07 8.48
CA HIS A 239 -12.19 -11.50 8.93
C HIS A 239 -12.31 -10.45 10.04
N ASP A 240 -13.34 -10.49 10.85
CA ASP A 240 -13.62 -9.51 11.89
C ASP A 240 -13.34 -10.05 13.29
N ILE A 241 -12.05 -10.23 13.64
CA ILE A 241 -11.64 -10.74 14.97
C ILE A 241 -11.22 -9.62 15.93
N TYR A 242 -10.65 -8.51 15.43
CA TYR A 242 -10.22 -7.43 16.29
C TYR A 242 -11.43 -6.75 16.94
N ASP A 243 -11.52 -6.81 18.27
CA ASP A 243 -12.64 -6.27 19.08
C ASP A 243 -12.25 -5.04 19.94
N GLY A 244 -11.09 -4.44 19.66
CA GLY A 244 -10.59 -3.25 20.38
C GLY A 244 -11.28 -1.94 19.99
N PRO A 245 -10.94 -0.83 20.68
CA PRO A 245 -11.58 0.47 20.50
C PRO A 245 -11.36 1.07 19.10
N HIS A 246 -10.30 0.67 18.41
CA HIS A 246 -9.94 1.15 17.08
C HIS A 246 -10.49 0.27 15.93
N ARG A 247 -11.47 -0.63 16.23
CA ARG A 247 -12.04 -1.60 15.28
C ARG A 247 -12.44 -1.01 13.91
N PRO A 248 -13.09 0.17 13.80
CA PRO A 248 -13.41 0.73 12.49
C PRO A 248 -12.19 1.03 11.61
N LEU A 249 -11.10 1.51 12.21
CA LEU A 249 -9.84 1.83 11.53
C LEU A 249 -9.09 0.57 11.12
N VAL A 250 -9.01 -0.42 12.01
CA VAL A 250 -8.40 -1.73 11.76
C VAL A 250 -9.12 -2.44 10.61
N ARG A 251 -10.46 -2.49 10.63
CA ARG A 251 -11.27 -3.07 9.55
C ARG A 251 -11.03 -2.40 8.20
N LEU A 252 -11.00 -1.06 8.17
CA LEU A 252 -10.72 -0.32 6.93
C LEU A 252 -9.31 -0.65 6.43
N SER A 253 -8.31 -0.60 7.30
CA SER A 253 -6.93 -0.91 6.94
C SER A 253 -6.78 -2.34 6.45
N SER A 254 -7.46 -3.32 7.05
CA SER A 254 -7.48 -4.72 6.57
C SER A 254 -8.10 -4.82 5.16
N ARG A 255 -9.19 -4.08 4.86
CA ARG A 255 -9.75 -4.03 3.51
C ARG A 255 -8.81 -3.38 2.49
N VAL A 256 -8.06 -2.34 2.91
CA VAL A 256 -7.03 -1.73 2.04
C VAL A 256 -5.95 -2.76 1.73
N LEU A 257 -5.43 -3.48 2.72
CA LEU A 257 -4.42 -4.53 2.51
C LEU A 257 -4.95 -5.66 1.62
N LYS A 258 -6.22 -6.10 1.82
CA LYS A 258 -6.87 -7.04 0.90
C LYS A 258 -6.97 -6.48 -0.52
N GLY A 259 -7.33 -5.21 -0.65
CA GLY A 259 -7.40 -4.51 -1.93
C GLY A 259 -6.04 -4.32 -2.61
N LEU A 260 -4.93 -4.49 -1.90
CA LEU A 260 -3.56 -4.47 -2.42
C LEU A 260 -2.98 -5.87 -2.66
N THR A 261 -3.73 -6.93 -2.36
CA THR A 261 -3.33 -8.32 -2.62
C THR A 261 -3.66 -8.70 -4.07
N TYR A 262 -2.67 -9.18 -4.82
CA TYR A 262 -2.86 -9.74 -6.15
C TYR A 262 -3.30 -11.20 -6.04
N ARG A 263 -4.60 -11.42 -6.12
CA ARG A 263 -5.26 -12.71 -5.84
C ARG A 263 -4.73 -13.89 -6.66
N PRO A 264 -4.35 -13.73 -7.95
CA PRO A 264 -3.86 -14.86 -8.74
C PRO A 264 -2.58 -15.52 -8.23
N THR A 265 -1.76 -14.81 -7.45
CA THR A 265 -0.49 -15.35 -6.93
C THR A 265 -0.34 -15.27 -5.42
N GLY A 266 -1.12 -14.41 -4.75
CA GLY A 266 -0.96 -14.08 -3.33
C GLY A 266 0.09 -13.00 -3.06
N ALA A 267 0.67 -12.39 -4.09
CA ALA A 267 1.58 -11.25 -3.95
C ALA A 267 0.85 -10.03 -3.38
N ILE A 268 1.55 -9.19 -2.61
CA ILE A 268 1.00 -7.96 -2.04
C ILE A 268 1.84 -6.78 -2.54
N VAL A 269 1.21 -5.81 -3.20
CA VAL A 269 1.91 -4.60 -3.67
C VAL A 269 2.11 -3.60 -2.52
N ALA A 270 3.26 -2.93 -2.48
CA ALA A 270 3.52 -1.90 -1.49
C ALA A 270 2.56 -0.71 -1.64
N ALA A 271 2.22 -0.34 -2.87
CA ALA A 271 1.16 0.60 -3.21
C ALA A 271 0.67 0.35 -4.64
N PRO A 272 -0.55 0.76 -5.03
CA PRO A 272 -1.07 0.58 -6.38
C PRO A 272 -0.58 1.65 -7.35
N THR A 273 0.29 2.56 -6.92
CA THR A 273 0.78 3.70 -7.70
C THR A 273 2.28 3.63 -7.94
N THR A 274 2.73 4.42 -8.89
CA THR A 274 4.15 4.73 -9.10
C THR A 274 4.38 6.23 -9.06
N SER A 275 5.61 6.61 -8.73
CA SER A 275 6.18 7.94 -8.97
C SER A 275 5.46 9.11 -8.31
N LEU A 276 4.71 8.85 -7.24
CA LEU A 276 4.28 9.91 -6.33
C LEU A 276 5.48 10.29 -5.45
N PRO A 277 5.81 11.59 -5.33
CA PRO A 277 7.08 12.02 -4.74
C PRO A 277 7.08 11.99 -3.21
N GLU A 278 8.24 11.65 -2.64
CA GLU A 278 8.53 11.83 -1.21
C GLU A 278 8.69 13.33 -0.85
N THR A 279 9.07 14.15 -1.83
CA THR A 279 9.16 15.62 -1.72
C THR A 279 8.70 16.28 -3.00
N VAL A 280 7.85 17.30 -2.90
CA VAL A 280 7.33 18.04 -4.07
C VAL A 280 8.48 18.62 -4.91
N GLY A 281 8.50 18.27 -6.21
CA GLY A 281 9.56 18.66 -7.14
C GLY A 281 10.86 17.86 -6.99
N GLY A 282 10.89 16.84 -6.13
CA GLY A 282 12.04 15.98 -5.88
C GLY A 282 12.19 14.84 -6.90
N GLU A 283 13.30 14.09 -6.76
CA GLU A 283 13.66 12.98 -7.63
C GLU A 283 13.35 11.59 -7.03
N ARG A 284 12.87 11.54 -5.77
CA ARG A 284 12.51 10.31 -5.05
C ARG A 284 11.09 9.89 -5.41
N ASN A 285 10.94 9.33 -6.62
CA ASN A 285 9.67 9.00 -7.25
C ASN A 285 9.73 7.54 -7.71
N TRP A 286 9.37 6.60 -6.81
CA TRP A 286 9.61 5.16 -7.00
C TRP A 286 8.35 4.43 -7.46
N ASP A 287 8.54 3.28 -8.13
CA ASP A 287 7.44 2.37 -8.48
C ASP A 287 7.22 1.36 -7.36
N TYR A 288 6.03 1.40 -6.73
CA TYR A 288 5.66 0.56 -5.60
C TYR A 288 4.65 -0.54 -5.96
N ARG A 289 4.42 -0.79 -7.24
CA ARG A 289 3.47 -1.79 -7.72
C ARG A 289 4.02 -3.21 -7.73
N PHE A 290 5.06 -3.47 -6.93
CA PHE A 290 5.74 -4.76 -6.76
C PHE A 290 5.56 -5.29 -5.34
N SER A 291 5.98 -6.54 -5.14
CA SER A 291 5.88 -7.24 -3.86
C SER A 291 7.25 -7.32 -3.18
N TRP A 292 7.46 -6.50 -2.16
CA TRP A 292 8.63 -6.60 -1.28
C TRP A 292 8.44 -7.71 -0.26
N ILE A 293 9.50 -8.45 0.05
CA ILE A 293 9.46 -9.47 1.10
C ILE A 293 9.13 -8.82 2.45
N ARG A 294 9.76 -7.71 2.78
CA ARG A 294 9.55 -6.94 4.01
C ARG A 294 8.10 -6.50 4.16
N ASP A 295 7.56 -5.80 3.15
CA ASP A 295 6.20 -5.27 3.15
C ASP A 295 5.16 -6.39 3.28
N SER A 296 5.37 -7.44 2.51
CA SER A 296 4.47 -8.58 2.52
C SER A 296 4.52 -9.35 3.84
N SER A 297 5.70 -9.50 4.43
CA SER A 297 5.86 -10.16 5.74
C SER A 297 5.18 -9.38 6.87
N LEU A 298 5.31 -8.05 6.87
CA LEU A 298 4.63 -7.19 7.84
C LEU A 298 3.11 -7.11 7.56
N THR A 299 2.69 -7.18 6.27
CA THR A 299 1.26 -7.31 5.93
C THR A 299 0.69 -8.59 6.52
N MET A 300 1.42 -9.70 6.48
CA MET A 300 1.00 -10.95 7.08
C MET A 300 0.78 -10.83 8.59
N GLU A 301 1.65 -10.09 9.30
CA GLU A 301 1.45 -9.81 10.73
C GLU A 301 0.15 -9.03 10.96
N ALA A 302 -0.10 -7.98 10.18
CA ALA A 302 -1.32 -7.18 10.27
C ALA A 302 -2.58 -8.00 9.92
N LEU A 303 -2.52 -8.84 8.89
CA LEU A 303 -3.62 -9.73 8.51
C LEU A 303 -3.84 -10.86 9.54
N TYR A 304 -2.80 -11.29 10.27
CA TYR A 304 -2.97 -12.20 11.39
C TYR A 304 -3.85 -11.60 12.50
N ILE A 305 -3.66 -10.32 12.81
CA ILE A 305 -4.50 -9.57 13.74
C ILE A 305 -5.95 -9.50 13.21
N GLY A 306 -6.11 -9.34 11.90
CA GLY A 306 -7.41 -9.36 11.19
C GLY A 306 -7.99 -10.75 10.94
N ALA A 307 -7.28 -11.85 11.31
CA ALA A 307 -7.66 -13.26 11.11
C ALA A 307 -7.70 -13.79 9.66
N CYS A 308 -6.95 -13.20 8.77
CA CYS A 308 -6.88 -13.62 7.36
C CYS A 308 -5.87 -14.78 7.20
N THR A 309 -6.32 -16.03 7.31
CA THR A 309 -5.43 -17.21 7.22
C THR A 309 -5.13 -17.63 5.79
N ASP A 310 -6.11 -17.54 4.90
CA ASP A 310 -5.99 -18.02 3.53
C ASP A 310 -5.01 -17.13 2.73
N GLU A 311 -5.03 -15.82 2.98
CA GLU A 311 -4.06 -14.88 2.43
C GLU A 311 -2.62 -15.20 2.85
N ALA A 312 -2.44 -15.75 4.07
CA ALA A 312 -1.13 -16.18 4.55
C ALA A 312 -0.60 -17.41 3.78
N GLU A 313 -1.43 -18.40 3.56
CA GLU A 313 -1.07 -19.62 2.81
C GLU A 313 -0.69 -19.26 1.37
N GLU A 314 -1.45 -18.35 0.75
CA GLU A 314 -1.17 -17.87 -0.60
C GLU A 314 0.13 -17.10 -0.69
N PHE A 315 0.39 -16.20 0.25
CA PHE A 315 1.65 -15.49 0.33
C PHE A 315 2.85 -16.44 0.51
N VAL A 316 2.76 -17.41 1.41
CA VAL A 316 3.81 -18.44 1.59
C VAL A 316 4.04 -19.21 0.30
N SER A 317 2.97 -19.58 -0.41
CA SER A 317 3.05 -20.24 -1.72
C SER A 317 3.72 -19.34 -2.77
N PHE A 318 3.35 -18.07 -2.83
CA PHE A 318 3.99 -17.09 -3.71
C PHE A 318 5.49 -16.96 -3.42
N MET A 319 5.86 -16.79 -2.15
CA MET A 319 7.26 -16.66 -1.74
C MET A 319 8.08 -17.91 -2.05
N THR A 320 7.54 -19.10 -1.76
CA THR A 320 8.21 -20.37 -2.04
C THR A 320 8.42 -20.55 -3.54
N SER A 321 7.43 -20.18 -4.35
CA SER A 321 7.48 -20.28 -5.81
C SER A 321 8.46 -19.26 -6.43
N SER A 322 8.45 -18.03 -5.94
CA SER A 322 9.28 -16.95 -6.47
C SER A 322 10.74 -17.05 -6.02
N ALA A 323 10.99 -17.45 -4.77
CA ALA A 323 12.34 -17.55 -4.19
C ALA A 323 12.96 -18.95 -4.34
N GLY A 324 12.16 -20.01 -4.48
CA GLY A 324 12.60 -21.41 -4.39
C GLY A 324 13.57 -21.88 -5.48
N GLY A 325 13.66 -21.20 -6.61
CA GLY A 325 14.60 -21.54 -7.69
C GLY A 325 16.05 -21.11 -7.44
N ARG A 326 16.30 -20.26 -6.43
CA ARG A 326 17.62 -19.72 -6.06
C ARG A 326 18.09 -20.08 -4.65
N ALA A 327 17.30 -20.83 -3.89
CA ALA A 327 17.58 -21.15 -2.50
C ALA A 327 18.98 -21.75 -2.26
N GLY A 328 19.54 -22.53 -3.18
CA GLY A 328 20.90 -23.07 -3.08
C GLY A 328 22.05 -22.09 -3.37
N GLU A 329 21.77 -20.91 -3.92
CA GLU A 329 22.76 -19.86 -4.23
C GLU A 329 22.81 -18.73 -3.20
N GLY A 330 21.91 -18.73 -2.20
CA GLY A 330 22.03 -17.94 -0.97
C GLY A 330 21.61 -16.47 -1.07
N SER A 331 20.90 -16.02 -2.11
CA SER A 331 20.40 -14.65 -2.15
C SER A 331 18.91 -14.58 -2.51
N LEU A 332 18.07 -14.27 -1.52
CA LEU A 332 16.73 -13.76 -1.79
C LEU A 332 16.86 -12.37 -2.45
N GLN A 333 16.02 -12.09 -3.45
CA GLN A 333 15.77 -10.72 -3.86
C GLN A 333 14.92 -10.02 -2.80
N ILE A 334 15.04 -8.71 -2.72
CA ILE A 334 14.27 -7.93 -1.74
C ILE A 334 12.81 -7.78 -2.19
N MET A 335 12.56 -7.84 -3.50
CA MET A 335 11.26 -7.70 -4.12
C MET A 335 11.12 -8.56 -5.37
N TYR A 336 9.89 -8.85 -5.74
CA TYR A 336 9.50 -9.59 -6.92
C TYR A 336 8.36 -8.87 -7.66
N GLY A 337 8.24 -9.10 -8.97
CA GLY A 337 7.01 -8.79 -9.69
C GLY A 337 5.83 -9.59 -9.11
N ILE A 338 4.62 -9.08 -9.24
CA ILE A 338 3.43 -9.73 -8.65
C ILE A 338 3.06 -11.07 -9.31
N GLY A 339 3.63 -11.38 -10.46
CA GLY A 339 3.58 -12.70 -11.09
C GLY A 339 4.78 -13.59 -10.78
N GLY A 340 5.71 -13.14 -9.90
CA GLY A 340 6.96 -13.83 -9.58
C GLY A 340 8.13 -13.43 -10.47
N GLU A 341 8.02 -12.34 -11.23
CA GLU A 341 9.08 -11.84 -12.10
C GLU A 341 10.30 -11.39 -11.25
N HIS A 342 11.51 -11.73 -11.73
CA HIS A 342 12.78 -11.41 -11.06
C HIS A 342 13.44 -10.14 -11.57
N ASP A 343 13.27 -9.81 -12.87
CA ASP A 343 13.85 -8.61 -13.48
C ASP A 343 12.84 -7.47 -13.40
N LEU A 344 13.10 -6.51 -12.54
CA LEU A 344 12.28 -5.32 -12.33
C LEU A 344 13.03 -4.06 -12.76
N SER A 345 13.86 -4.17 -13.82
CA SER A 345 14.68 -3.08 -14.33
C SER A 345 13.91 -1.78 -14.47
N GLU A 346 14.45 -0.73 -13.87
CA GLU A 346 13.85 0.59 -13.86
C GLU A 346 13.94 1.28 -15.22
N ARG A 347 12.88 1.94 -15.62
CA ARG A 347 12.79 2.73 -16.84
C ARG A 347 12.07 4.05 -16.57
N GLU A 348 12.61 5.15 -17.05
CA GLU A 348 11.98 6.46 -16.98
C GLU A 348 10.93 6.66 -18.09
N LEU A 349 9.88 7.42 -17.77
CA LEU A 349 8.81 7.83 -18.68
C LEU A 349 8.87 9.35 -18.92
N PRO A 350 9.77 9.84 -19.80
CA PRO A 350 10.04 11.28 -19.93
C PRO A 350 8.89 12.09 -20.57
N HIS A 351 7.86 11.44 -21.07
CA HIS A 351 6.66 12.08 -21.61
C HIS A 351 5.65 12.47 -20.53
N LEU A 352 5.83 12.00 -19.28
CA LEU A 352 5.00 12.40 -18.12
C LEU A 352 5.78 13.40 -17.27
N ARG A 353 5.11 14.47 -16.84
CA ARG A 353 5.73 15.54 -16.02
C ARG A 353 5.95 15.12 -14.56
N GLY A 354 5.22 14.12 -14.08
CA GLY A 354 5.14 13.77 -12.67
C GLY A 354 4.16 14.66 -11.90
N TRP A 355 3.73 14.17 -10.74
CA TRP A 355 2.83 14.90 -9.86
C TRP A 355 3.47 16.23 -9.39
N ARG A 356 2.80 17.34 -9.66
CA ARG A 356 3.33 18.70 -9.41
C ARG A 356 4.75 18.92 -9.96
N ASP A 357 5.00 18.45 -11.18
CA ASP A 357 6.28 18.51 -11.88
C ASP A 357 7.45 17.79 -11.14
N SER A 358 7.14 16.78 -10.32
CA SER A 358 8.10 15.90 -9.66
C SER A 358 8.58 14.82 -10.61
N SER A 359 9.79 14.94 -11.09
CA SER A 359 10.37 14.04 -12.11
C SER A 359 11.67 13.40 -11.62
N PRO A 360 12.08 12.25 -12.20
CA PRO A 360 11.44 11.51 -13.30
C PRO A 360 10.24 10.66 -12.83
N VAL A 361 9.34 10.36 -13.78
CA VAL A 361 8.33 9.30 -13.62
C VAL A 361 8.99 7.99 -14.02
N ARG A 362 8.81 6.92 -13.22
CA ARG A 362 9.46 5.63 -13.39
C ARG A 362 8.47 4.47 -13.46
N VAL A 363 8.86 3.41 -14.13
CA VAL A 363 8.29 2.06 -14.04
C VAL A 363 9.44 1.08 -13.82
N GLY A 364 9.22 0.04 -13.01
CA GLY A 364 10.30 -0.77 -12.48
C GLY A 364 10.94 -0.10 -11.26
N ASN A 365 11.83 -0.81 -10.54
CA ASN A 365 12.48 -0.29 -9.35
C ASN A 365 13.94 -0.78 -9.28
N GLY A 366 14.88 0.16 -9.34
CA GLY A 366 16.32 -0.12 -9.39
C GLY A 366 16.93 -0.71 -8.12
N ALA A 367 16.15 -0.89 -7.04
CA ALA A 367 16.62 -1.57 -5.84
C ALA A 367 16.45 -3.10 -5.88
N TRP A 368 15.79 -3.64 -6.91
CA TRP A 368 15.40 -5.06 -7.01
C TRP A 368 16.55 -6.07 -6.86
N ASP A 369 17.77 -5.70 -7.21
CA ASP A 369 18.96 -6.55 -7.17
C ASP A 369 19.90 -6.23 -5.98
N GLN A 370 19.48 -5.34 -5.06
CA GLN A 370 20.25 -5.03 -3.84
C GLN A 370 20.36 -6.24 -2.92
N VAL A 371 21.45 -6.27 -2.16
CA VAL A 371 21.64 -7.23 -1.07
C VAL A 371 21.14 -6.62 0.22
N GLN A 372 20.12 -7.23 0.82
CA GLN A 372 19.58 -6.87 2.13
C GLN A 372 19.46 -8.12 2.99
N LEU A 373 20.01 -8.09 4.19
CA LEU A 373 20.06 -9.25 5.08
C LEU A 373 18.86 -9.34 6.03
N ASP A 374 18.06 -8.29 6.11
CA ASP A 374 16.81 -8.24 6.87
C ASP A 374 15.74 -9.19 6.32
N VAL A 375 15.71 -9.42 5.00
CA VAL A 375 14.68 -10.25 4.34
C VAL A 375 14.53 -11.66 4.92
N TYR A 376 15.60 -12.25 5.42
CA TYR A 376 15.55 -13.57 6.08
C TYR A 376 14.74 -13.52 7.37
N GLY A 377 14.96 -12.45 8.16
CA GLY A 377 14.26 -12.25 9.43
C GLY A 377 12.79 -11.92 9.24
N GLU A 378 12.50 -11.07 8.27
CA GLU A 378 11.12 -10.69 7.92
C GLU A 378 10.31 -11.93 7.54
N LEU A 379 10.80 -12.74 6.60
CA LEU A 379 10.08 -13.92 6.13
C LEU A 379 9.92 -14.99 7.22
N LEU A 380 11.01 -15.27 7.99
CA LEU A 380 10.90 -16.26 9.07
C LEU A 380 10.03 -15.78 10.23
N ASN A 381 9.97 -14.46 10.49
CA ASN A 381 9.05 -13.91 11.48
C ASN A 381 7.60 -14.10 11.08
N SER A 382 7.24 -13.81 9.84
CA SER A 382 5.87 -14.01 9.36
C SER A 382 5.46 -15.50 9.41
N LEU A 383 6.30 -16.42 8.96
CA LEU A 383 6.05 -17.86 9.05
C LEU A 383 5.86 -18.34 10.51
N TYR A 384 6.68 -17.83 11.43
CA TYR A 384 6.54 -18.14 12.85
C TYR A 384 5.22 -17.67 13.45
N LEU A 385 4.73 -16.49 13.06
CA LEU A 385 3.43 -15.97 13.53
C LEU A 385 2.27 -16.87 13.11
N TYR A 386 2.35 -17.44 11.92
CA TYR A 386 1.31 -18.34 11.39
C TYR A 386 1.49 -19.83 11.74
N ARG A 387 2.56 -20.21 12.43
CA ARG A 387 2.94 -21.61 12.72
C ARG A 387 1.80 -22.51 13.22
N ASP A 388 0.89 -21.95 14.06
CA ASP A 388 -0.22 -22.70 14.64
C ASP A 388 -1.40 -22.88 13.66
N ARG A 389 -1.37 -22.18 12.52
CA ARG A 389 -2.43 -22.18 11.49
C ARG A 389 -2.00 -22.86 10.20
N LEU A 390 -0.70 -22.86 9.88
CA LEU A 390 -0.15 -23.48 8.66
C LEU A 390 -0.18 -25.03 8.70
N GLY A 391 -0.56 -25.66 9.82
CA GLY A 391 -0.58 -27.11 9.95
C GLY A 391 0.81 -27.75 9.83
N GLU A 392 0.88 -28.97 9.27
CA GLU A 392 2.17 -29.63 8.97
C GLU A 392 2.77 -29.02 7.71
N LEU A 393 3.97 -28.46 7.84
CA LEU A 393 4.70 -27.90 6.70
C LEU A 393 5.12 -29.00 5.72
N HIS A 394 4.82 -28.83 4.44
CA HIS A 394 5.34 -29.72 3.41
C HIS A 394 6.88 -29.73 3.39
N MET A 395 7.46 -30.84 2.98
CA MET A 395 8.92 -31.07 3.04
C MET A 395 9.70 -29.97 2.27
N GLU A 396 9.17 -29.48 1.16
CA GLU A 396 9.76 -28.41 0.38
C GLU A 396 9.81 -27.09 1.16
N ILE A 397 8.78 -26.77 1.94
CA ILE A 397 8.72 -25.59 2.80
C ILE A 397 9.65 -25.75 3.99
N GLN A 398 9.73 -26.94 4.59
CA GLN A 398 10.67 -27.23 5.67
C GLN A 398 12.13 -27.00 5.22
N ALA A 399 12.49 -27.55 4.04
CA ALA A 399 13.80 -27.35 3.45
C ALA A 399 14.10 -25.88 3.13
N PHE A 400 13.11 -25.16 2.60
CA PHE A 400 13.23 -23.73 2.29
C PHE A 400 13.45 -22.89 3.56
N VAL A 401 12.67 -23.11 4.61
CA VAL A 401 12.82 -22.41 5.91
C VAL A 401 14.20 -22.68 6.53
N ALA A 402 14.68 -23.92 6.47
CA ALA A 402 16.01 -24.28 6.97
C ALA A 402 17.12 -23.60 6.16
N ASP A 403 17.00 -23.52 4.84
CA ASP A 403 17.98 -22.83 3.98
C ASP A 403 18.03 -21.33 4.24
N LEU A 404 16.88 -20.69 4.52
CA LEU A 404 16.84 -19.28 4.95
C LEU A 404 17.61 -19.08 6.26
N ALA A 405 17.39 -19.93 7.26
CA ALA A 405 18.08 -19.87 8.54
C ALA A 405 19.59 -20.09 8.36
N ASP A 406 20.00 -21.10 7.60
CA ASP A 406 21.39 -21.38 7.28
C ASP A 406 22.07 -20.20 6.55
N THR A 407 21.33 -19.56 5.65
CA THR A 407 21.84 -18.41 4.91
C THR A 407 22.01 -17.19 5.81
N ALA A 408 21.04 -16.90 6.68
CA ALA A 408 21.17 -15.86 7.70
C ALA A 408 22.37 -16.14 8.62
N ALA A 409 22.56 -17.40 9.06
CA ALA A 409 23.69 -17.80 9.90
C ALA A 409 25.06 -17.61 9.22
N ARG A 410 25.15 -17.83 7.92
CA ARG A 410 26.40 -17.63 7.15
C ARG A 410 26.69 -16.16 6.88
N ARG A 411 25.66 -15.38 6.48
CA ARG A 411 25.84 -14.05 5.87
C ARG A 411 25.72 -12.87 6.84
N TRP A 412 25.23 -13.04 8.06
CA TRP A 412 25.00 -11.93 8.98
C TRP A 412 26.24 -11.04 9.23
N ARG A 413 27.46 -11.56 8.99
CA ARG A 413 28.73 -10.83 9.11
C ARG A 413 29.06 -9.95 7.91
N GLU A 414 28.29 -10.04 6.83
CA GLU A 414 28.44 -9.21 5.64
C GLU A 414 27.83 -7.83 5.89
N SER A 415 28.30 -6.81 5.16
CA SER A 415 27.62 -5.53 5.01
C SER A 415 26.52 -5.64 3.95
N ASP A 416 25.52 -4.76 4.02
CA ASP A 416 24.39 -4.75 3.12
C ASP A 416 23.88 -3.33 2.86
N SER A 417 22.81 -3.18 2.05
CA SER A 417 22.20 -1.89 1.75
C SER A 417 21.19 -1.44 2.83
N GLY A 418 20.84 -2.34 3.77
CA GLY A 418 19.86 -2.09 4.82
C GLY A 418 18.42 -1.95 4.31
N MET A 419 17.46 -2.00 5.21
CA MET A 419 16.02 -1.99 4.90
C MET A 419 15.51 -0.70 4.21
N TRP A 420 16.26 0.39 4.28
CA TRP A 420 15.93 1.66 3.63
C TRP A 420 16.49 1.78 2.20
N GLU A 421 17.02 0.68 1.64
CA GLU A 421 17.49 0.61 0.25
C GLU A 421 18.59 1.64 -0.07
N MET A 422 19.53 1.81 0.89
CA MET A 422 20.61 2.77 0.76
C MET A 422 21.37 2.57 -0.56
N ARG A 423 21.56 3.65 -1.33
CA ARG A 423 22.30 3.63 -2.60
C ARG A 423 23.79 3.97 -2.44
N GLY A 424 24.23 4.25 -1.19
CA GLY A 424 25.62 4.49 -0.83
C GLY A 424 26.43 3.22 -0.63
N GLU A 425 27.56 3.33 0.09
CA GLU A 425 28.38 2.17 0.46
C GLU A 425 27.62 1.25 1.43
N SER A 426 27.73 -0.07 1.20
CA SER A 426 27.14 -1.07 2.09
C SER A 426 27.72 -0.96 3.50
N ARG A 427 26.88 -1.00 4.53
CA ARG A 427 27.25 -0.90 5.94
C ARG A 427 26.77 -2.12 6.73
N HIS A 428 27.25 -2.25 7.96
CA HIS A 428 26.70 -3.22 8.91
C HIS A 428 25.49 -2.60 9.62
N HIS A 429 24.37 -2.49 8.91
CA HIS A 429 23.13 -1.92 9.48
C HIS A 429 22.65 -2.75 10.66
N LEU A 430 22.33 -2.08 11.78
CA LEU A 430 21.94 -2.76 12.99
C LEU A 430 20.63 -3.51 12.84
N SER A 431 19.66 -2.92 12.14
CA SER A 431 18.38 -3.55 11.79
C SER A 431 18.56 -4.87 11.06
N SER A 432 19.46 -4.92 10.05
CA SER A 432 19.76 -6.16 9.32
C SER A 432 20.33 -7.25 10.25
N LYS A 433 21.18 -6.88 11.23
CA LYS A 433 21.74 -7.84 12.20
C LYS A 433 20.69 -8.33 13.19
N VAL A 434 19.81 -7.44 13.66
CA VAL A 434 18.67 -7.79 14.51
C VAL A 434 17.70 -8.74 13.77
N LEU A 435 17.44 -8.50 12.48
CA LEU A 435 16.60 -9.38 11.67
C LEU A 435 17.26 -10.72 11.34
N CYS A 436 18.61 -10.78 11.14
CA CYS A 436 19.32 -12.06 11.09
C CYS A 436 19.20 -12.83 12.42
N TRP A 437 19.27 -12.13 13.57
CA TRP A 437 18.99 -12.73 14.87
C TRP A 437 17.56 -13.27 14.94
N ALA A 438 16.58 -12.48 14.50
CA ALA A 438 15.18 -12.89 14.47
C ALA A 438 14.97 -14.13 13.59
N ALA A 439 15.61 -14.20 12.42
CA ALA A 439 15.58 -15.37 11.56
C ALA A 439 15.96 -16.66 12.31
N LEU A 440 17.08 -16.63 13.01
CA LEU A 440 17.59 -17.79 13.77
C LEU A 440 16.73 -18.10 15.00
N ASP A 441 16.27 -17.08 15.72
CA ASP A 441 15.35 -17.25 16.86
C ASP A 441 14.04 -17.92 16.43
N ARG A 442 13.48 -17.50 15.30
CA ARG A 442 12.25 -18.08 14.75
C ARG A 442 12.50 -19.50 14.21
N ALA A 443 13.61 -19.74 13.52
CA ALA A 443 13.99 -21.08 13.05
C ALA A 443 14.14 -22.09 14.21
N VAL A 444 14.80 -21.69 15.30
CA VAL A 444 14.91 -22.51 16.54
C VAL A 444 13.52 -22.83 17.10
N LYS A 445 12.62 -21.85 17.14
CA LYS A 445 11.25 -22.05 17.62
C LYS A 445 10.39 -22.91 16.70
N LEU A 446 10.67 -22.88 15.38
CA LEU A 446 10.03 -23.72 14.36
C LEU A 446 10.66 -25.12 14.25
N ALA A 447 11.78 -25.40 14.91
CA ALA A 447 12.50 -26.67 14.81
C ALA A 447 11.61 -27.94 14.92
N PRO A 448 10.60 -28.01 15.80
CA PRO A 448 9.69 -29.16 15.85
C PRO A 448 8.92 -29.42 14.55
N GLN A 449 8.67 -28.38 13.74
CA GLN A 449 7.97 -28.46 12.46
C GLN A 449 8.91 -28.71 11.28
N LEU A 450 10.21 -28.45 11.45
CA LEU A 450 11.23 -28.60 10.41
C LEU A 450 11.85 -30.03 10.37
N GLY A 451 11.58 -30.86 11.37
CA GLY A 451 12.01 -32.24 11.41
C GLY A 451 13.54 -32.41 11.28
N GLU A 452 13.97 -33.23 10.31
CA GLU A 452 15.39 -33.50 10.06
C GLU A 452 16.17 -32.32 9.45
N HIS A 453 15.48 -31.30 8.95
CA HIS A 453 16.12 -30.08 8.42
C HIS A 453 16.57 -29.11 9.52
N ALA A 454 16.09 -29.29 10.78
CA ALA A 454 16.43 -28.39 11.89
C ALA A 454 17.88 -28.57 12.34
N LYS A 455 18.62 -27.45 12.42
CA LYS A 455 20.00 -27.36 12.94
C LYS A 455 20.05 -26.53 14.23
N THR A 456 19.23 -26.90 15.19
CA THR A 456 18.91 -26.10 16.39
C THR A 456 20.15 -25.60 17.12
N GLU A 457 21.11 -26.49 17.43
CA GLU A 457 22.35 -26.15 18.18
C GLU A 457 23.22 -25.14 17.41
N GLU A 458 23.32 -25.30 16.09
CA GLU A 458 24.08 -24.38 15.22
C GLU A 458 23.44 -23.01 15.17
N TRP A 459 22.10 -22.97 14.95
CA TRP A 459 21.33 -21.72 14.89
C TRP A 459 21.33 -20.98 16.23
N GLU A 460 21.20 -21.69 17.36
CA GLU A 460 21.30 -21.11 18.70
C GLU A 460 22.67 -20.46 18.95
N ALA A 461 23.76 -21.14 18.61
CA ALA A 461 25.09 -20.61 18.78
C ALA A 461 25.33 -19.32 17.98
N VAL A 462 24.89 -19.28 16.72
CA VAL A 462 25.03 -18.08 15.86
C VAL A 462 24.08 -16.98 16.31
N ARG A 463 22.83 -17.30 16.68
CA ARG A 463 21.86 -16.35 17.25
C ARG A 463 22.45 -15.61 18.46
N ASP A 464 23.04 -16.36 19.37
CA ASP A 464 23.61 -15.80 20.60
C ASP A 464 24.87 -14.97 20.31
N GLU A 465 25.68 -15.37 19.31
CA GLU A 465 26.79 -14.56 18.82
C GLU A 465 26.31 -13.23 18.24
N ILE A 466 25.31 -13.25 17.36
CA ILE A 466 24.72 -12.01 16.79
C ILE A 466 24.25 -11.10 17.92
N ARG A 467 23.53 -11.66 18.89
CA ARG A 467 23.04 -10.88 20.03
C ARG A 467 24.18 -10.21 20.79
N ALA A 468 25.24 -10.91 21.09
CA ALA A 468 26.40 -10.37 21.81
C ALA A 468 27.05 -9.21 21.04
N VAL A 469 27.27 -9.39 19.73
CA VAL A 469 27.90 -8.36 18.87
C VAL A 469 27.00 -7.13 18.70
N VAL A 470 25.69 -7.32 18.52
CA VAL A 470 24.73 -6.20 18.42
C VAL A 470 24.70 -5.38 19.72
N LEU A 471 24.69 -6.03 20.89
CA LEU A 471 24.68 -5.34 22.19
C LEU A 471 25.97 -4.58 22.47
N GLU A 472 27.11 -5.06 21.94
CA GLU A 472 28.42 -4.43 22.10
C GLU A 472 28.66 -3.31 21.11
N ARG A 473 28.50 -3.56 19.79
CA ARG A 473 28.90 -2.65 18.72
C ARG A 473 27.80 -1.73 18.22
N GLY A 474 26.54 -2.05 18.53
CA GLY A 474 25.38 -1.23 18.12
C GLY A 474 25.08 -0.08 19.06
N TRP A 475 25.68 -0.04 20.26
CA TRP A 475 25.42 1.00 21.26
C TRP A 475 26.33 2.21 21.08
N SER A 476 25.74 3.40 20.91
CA SER A 476 26.47 4.67 20.92
C SER A 476 26.52 5.27 22.32
N GLU A 477 27.71 5.35 22.92
CA GLU A 477 27.90 6.04 24.19
C GLU A 477 27.64 7.56 24.08
N ARG A 478 27.82 8.13 22.89
CA ARG A 478 27.57 9.55 22.66
C ARG A 478 26.08 9.88 22.64
N ARG A 479 25.30 9.03 21.98
CA ARG A 479 23.84 9.22 21.84
C ARG A 479 23.06 8.59 22.99
N GLN A 480 23.70 7.69 23.75
CA GLN A 480 23.03 6.84 24.73
C GLN A 480 21.86 6.08 24.10
N ALA A 481 22.08 5.53 22.89
CA ALA A 481 21.07 4.84 22.10
C ALA A 481 21.71 3.80 21.17
N TYR A 482 20.94 2.85 20.70
CA TYR A 482 21.35 1.98 19.61
C TYR A 482 21.36 2.77 18.30
N ALA A 483 22.48 2.66 17.56
CA ALA A 483 22.75 3.42 16.35
C ALA A 483 22.27 2.71 15.08
N GLN A 484 22.29 3.40 13.95
CA GLN A 484 21.91 2.90 12.64
C GLN A 484 22.78 1.71 12.18
N SER A 485 24.09 1.80 12.38
CA SER A 485 25.05 0.78 11.98
C SER A 485 26.12 0.57 13.08
N PHE A 486 26.89 -0.52 12.98
CA PHE A 486 27.97 -0.76 13.91
C PHE A 486 28.98 0.39 13.92
N ASP A 487 29.43 0.72 15.13
CA ASP A 487 30.46 1.74 15.37
C ASP A 487 30.09 3.15 14.83
N SER A 488 28.77 3.43 14.75
CA SER A 488 28.19 4.72 14.34
C SER A 488 27.54 5.45 15.53
N ASP A 489 27.29 6.74 15.35
CA ASP A 489 26.50 7.55 16.27
C ASP A 489 25.19 8.07 15.62
N GLU A 490 24.89 7.65 14.40
CA GLU A 490 23.69 8.03 13.67
C GLU A 490 22.47 7.28 14.24
N LEU A 491 21.35 8.00 14.44
CA LEU A 491 20.09 7.39 14.88
C LEU A 491 19.27 6.92 13.68
N ASP A 492 18.49 5.87 13.91
CA ASP A 492 17.60 5.29 12.90
C ASP A 492 16.32 4.77 13.56
N ALA A 493 15.16 5.09 12.97
CA ALA A 493 13.86 4.64 13.45
C ALA A 493 13.68 3.11 13.40
N ALA A 494 14.42 2.40 12.53
CA ALA A 494 14.42 0.94 12.46
C ALA A 494 14.81 0.27 13.80
N GLN A 495 15.49 0.99 14.71
CA GLN A 495 15.80 0.44 16.04
C GLN A 495 14.56 0.25 16.92
N LEU A 496 13.44 0.88 16.58
CA LEU A 496 12.13 0.63 17.21
C LEU A 496 11.64 -0.81 16.95
N LEU A 497 12.15 -1.50 15.94
CA LEU A 497 11.86 -2.91 15.69
C LEU A 497 12.50 -3.84 16.74
N MET A 498 13.57 -3.44 17.44
CA MET A 498 14.21 -4.30 18.43
C MET A 498 13.24 -4.82 19.51
N PRO A 499 12.41 -3.97 20.15
CA PRO A 499 11.42 -4.45 21.10
C PRO A 499 10.19 -5.09 20.43
N ILE A 500 9.84 -4.70 19.21
CA ILE A 500 8.72 -5.29 18.45
C ILE A 500 9.05 -6.76 18.12
N LEU A 501 10.26 -7.04 17.64
CA LEU A 501 10.76 -8.39 17.32
C LEU A 501 11.13 -9.20 18.57
N GLY A 502 11.17 -8.58 19.75
CA GLY A 502 11.54 -9.24 21.00
C GLY A 502 13.03 -9.48 21.15
N PHE A 503 13.88 -8.72 20.45
CA PHE A 503 15.34 -8.76 20.61
C PHE A 503 15.77 -8.25 21.99
N LEU A 504 15.21 -7.12 22.42
CA LEU A 504 15.29 -6.57 23.77
C LEU A 504 13.89 -6.20 24.27
N PRO A 505 13.59 -6.39 25.57
CA PRO A 505 12.37 -5.83 26.14
C PRO A 505 12.35 -4.30 26.00
N ALA A 506 11.19 -3.72 25.66
CA ALA A 506 11.03 -2.26 25.61
C ALA A 506 11.30 -1.59 26.99
N THR A 507 11.22 -2.35 28.07
CA THR A 507 11.51 -1.92 29.46
C THR A 507 13.00 -1.99 29.82
N ASP A 508 13.86 -2.55 28.96
CA ASP A 508 15.32 -2.52 29.14
C ASP A 508 15.84 -1.07 29.16
N GLU A 509 16.81 -0.76 30.02
CA GLU A 509 17.29 0.62 30.23
C GLU A 509 17.86 1.24 28.94
N ARG A 510 18.66 0.47 28.17
CA ARG A 510 19.24 0.94 26.90
C ARG A 510 18.16 1.07 25.82
N MET A 511 17.17 0.16 25.82
CA MET A 511 16.07 0.24 24.86
C MET A 511 15.15 1.45 25.14
N ARG A 512 14.85 1.72 26.40
CA ARG A 512 14.12 2.95 26.77
C ARG A 512 14.85 4.21 26.36
N SER A 513 16.16 4.26 26.63
CA SER A 513 17.00 5.37 26.21
C SER A 513 16.98 5.56 24.68
N THR A 514 16.99 4.45 23.92
CA THR A 514 16.87 4.50 22.44
C THR A 514 15.52 5.01 21.98
N ILE A 515 14.41 4.52 22.55
CA ILE A 515 13.05 5.00 22.24
C ILE A 515 12.95 6.52 22.52
N ASP A 516 13.46 6.97 23.67
CA ASP A 516 13.44 8.40 24.03
C ASP A 516 14.36 9.25 23.13
N ALA A 517 15.50 8.72 22.69
CA ALA A 517 16.38 9.40 21.75
C ALA A 517 15.71 9.59 20.39
N ILE A 518 15.09 8.54 19.84
CA ILE A 518 14.34 8.60 18.58
C ILE A 518 13.17 9.57 18.71
N ALA A 519 12.38 9.48 19.77
CA ALA A 519 11.25 10.36 20.03
C ALA A 519 11.66 11.85 20.19
N ARG A 520 12.87 12.13 20.63
CA ARG A 520 13.39 13.49 20.82
C ARG A 520 14.07 14.03 19.57
N GLU A 521 14.83 13.21 18.85
CA GLU A 521 15.78 13.66 17.82
C GLU A 521 15.33 13.34 16.40
N LEU A 522 14.52 12.29 16.17
CA LEU A 522 13.98 11.94 14.86
C LEU A 522 12.50 12.31 14.70
N THR A 523 11.87 12.98 15.69
CA THR A 523 10.44 13.28 15.63
C THR A 523 10.21 14.78 15.42
N GLU A 524 9.32 15.09 14.49
CA GLU A 524 8.84 16.45 14.20
C GLU A 524 7.30 16.45 14.28
N ASP A 525 6.74 17.21 15.21
CA ASP A 525 5.29 17.27 15.46
C ASP A 525 4.62 15.86 15.59
N GLY A 526 5.30 14.90 16.23
CA GLY A 526 4.81 13.52 16.42
C GLY A 526 5.07 12.57 15.24
N LEU A 527 5.55 13.08 14.13
CA LEU A 527 5.91 12.30 12.94
C LEU A 527 7.39 11.94 12.95
N VAL A 528 7.74 10.70 12.65
CA VAL A 528 9.09 10.15 12.79
C VAL A 528 9.78 10.05 11.44
N LEU A 529 10.97 10.64 11.33
CA LEU A 529 11.90 10.47 10.21
C LEU A 529 12.55 9.08 10.27
N ARG A 530 12.87 8.49 9.13
CA ARG A 530 13.68 7.26 9.07
C ARG A 530 15.03 7.46 9.77
N TYR A 531 15.74 8.52 9.41
CA TYR A 531 17.03 8.98 9.95
C TYR A 531 17.18 10.48 9.67
N ARG A 532 18.19 11.13 10.22
CA ARG A 532 18.56 12.50 9.83
C ARG A 532 19.82 12.50 8.99
N ASN A 533 19.79 13.28 7.93
CA ASN A 533 20.97 13.56 7.13
C ASN A 533 21.83 14.62 7.84
N GLU A 534 23.11 14.33 8.14
CA GLU A 534 24.05 15.35 8.58
C GLU A 534 24.51 16.20 7.36
N GLU A 535 24.77 17.51 7.58
CA GLU A 535 25.00 18.51 6.54
C GLU A 535 25.88 18.02 5.37
N GLY A 536 25.30 17.92 4.17
CA GLY A 536 25.98 17.91 2.89
C GLY A 536 26.00 16.62 2.08
N MET A 537 25.59 15.47 2.61
CA MET A 537 25.35 14.23 1.82
C MET A 537 24.34 13.37 2.55
N ASN A 538 23.26 13.00 1.87
CA ASN A 538 22.26 12.10 2.43
C ASN A 538 22.88 10.73 2.70
N ALA A 539 22.54 10.12 3.83
CA ALA A 539 23.05 8.79 4.22
C ALA A 539 22.77 7.72 3.16
N ASP A 540 21.71 7.92 2.36
CA ASP A 540 21.29 7.04 1.27
C ASP A 540 21.95 7.35 -0.10
N GLY A 541 22.78 8.38 -0.21
CA GLY A 541 23.45 8.78 -1.45
C GLY A 541 22.58 9.56 -2.45
N LEU A 542 21.37 9.97 -2.05
CA LEU A 542 20.45 10.78 -2.87
C LEU A 542 20.47 12.25 -2.45
N THR A 543 20.02 13.14 -3.31
CA THR A 543 19.88 14.57 -3.02
C THR A 543 18.46 14.89 -2.55
N GLY A 544 18.27 15.98 -1.78
CA GLY A 544 16.98 16.47 -1.31
C GLY A 544 16.61 16.00 0.10
N GLU A 545 15.54 16.59 0.62
CA GLU A 545 14.90 16.21 1.88
C GLU A 545 13.79 15.20 1.58
N GLU A 546 13.42 14.37 2.54
CA GLU A 546 12.27 13.48 2.50
C GLU A 546 11.26 13.87 3.59
N GLY A 547 10.01 13.45 3.43
CA GLY A 547 8.98 13.59 4.46
C GLY A 547 9.21 12.65 5.64
N THR A 548 8.31 12.68 6.59
CA THR A 548 8.32 11.74 7.72
C THR A 548 7.60 10.45 7.31
N PHE A 549 8.22 9.33 7.65
CA PHE A 549 7.73 8.02 7.25
C PHE A 549 6.64 7.53 8.22
N VAL A 550 5.41 7.36 7.74
CA VAL A 550 4.24 7.09 8.59
C VAL A 550 4.40 5.80 9.41
N ILE A 551 4.96 4.73 8.82
CA ILE A 551 5.18 3.47 9.56
C ILE A 551 6.15 3.64 10.73
N CYS A 552 7.21 4.46 10.60
CA CYS A 552 8.15 4.74 11.68
C CYS A 552 7.44 5.37 12.89
N SER A 553 6.47 6.25 12.60
CA SER A 553 5.64 6.88 13.62
C SER A 553 4.77 5.86 14.36
N PHE A 554 4.18 4.88 13.65
CA PHE A 554 3.43 3.78 14.26
C PHE A 554 4.35 2.78 15.01
N TRP A 555 5.60 2.56 14.55
CA TRP A 555 6.57 1.78 15.34
C TRP A 555 6.90 2.46 16.66
N LEU A 556 6.99 3.79 16.69
CA LEU A 556 7.16 4.52 17.95
C LEU A 556 5.95 4.31 18.88
N VAL A 557 4.72 4.34 18.36
CA VAL A 557 3.52 4.01 19.15
C VAL A 557 3.62 2.61 19.75
N SER A 558 3.97 1.60 18.92
CA SER A 558 4.10 0.20 19.36
C SER A 558 5.20 0.04 20.43
N ALA A 559 6.36 0.70 20.24
CA ALA A 559 7.46 0.66 21.19
C ALA A 559 7.10 1.31 22.53
N LEU A 560 6.38 2.44 22.52
CA LEU A 560 5.86 3.11 23.73
C LEU A 560 4.84 2.24 24.47
N ALA A 561 3.90 1.62 23.74
CA ALA A 561 2.92 0.70 24.35
C ALA A 561 3.63 -0.48 25.04
N LYS A 562 4.60 -1.10 24.37
CA LYS A 562 5.44 -2.18 24.95
C LYS A 562 6.31 -1.72 26.13
N ALA A 563 6.68 -0.45 26.19
CA ALA A 563 7.41 0.14 27.32
C ALA A 563 6.49 0.44 28.54
N GLY A 564 5.17 0.26 28.39
CA GLY A 564 4.17 0.58 29.41
C GLY A 564 3.74 2.05 29.42
N GLU A 565 4.12 2.84 28.41
CA GLU A 565 3.76 4.25 28.27
C GLU A 565 2.47 4.41 27.44
N VAL A 566 1.41 3.72 27.88
CA VAL A 566 0.17 3.54 27.11
C VAL A 566 -0.50 4.86 26.76
N GLU A 567 -0.60 5.80 27.72
CA GLU A 567 -1.24 7.09 27.49
C GLU A 567 -0.49 7.93 26.43
N ARG A 568 0.85 7.84 26.42
CA ARG A 568 1.68 8.51 25.40
C ARG A 568 1.52 7.86 24.05
N ALA A 569 1.45 6.52 24.01
CA ALA A 569 1.21 5.76 22.78
C ALA A 569 -0.15 6.12 22.16
N GLU A 570 -1.21 6.19 22.96
CA GLU A 570 -2.56 6.57 22.50
C GLU A 570 -2.62 7.99 21.98
N ALA A 571 -2.05 8.94 22.70
CA ALA A 571 -2.04 10.34 22.27
C ALA A 571 -1.33 10.49 20.91
N LEU A 572 -0.24 9.76 20.68
CA LEU A 572 0.47 9.74 19.42
C LEU A 572 -0.35 9.03 18.33
N PHE A 573 -0.97 7.88 18.64
CA PHE A 573 -1.82 7.14 17.72
C PHE A 573 -2.98 7.99 17.21
N ASP A 574 -3.70 8.67 18.12
CA ASP A 574 -4.82 9.56 17.77
C ASP A 574 -4.36 10.72 16.87
N GLN A 575 -3.17 11.26 17.12
CA GLN A 575 -2.57 12.28 16.27
C GLN A 575 -2.29 11.73 14.86
N LEU A 576 -1.68 10.55 14.73
CA LEU A 576 -1.31 9.94 13.45
C LEU A 576 -2.55 9.59 12.61
N VAL A 577 -3.60 9.07 13.24
CA VAL A 577 -4.88 8.82 12.56
C VAL A 577 -5.51 10.12 12.02
N GLY A 578 -5.25 11.25 12.66
CA GLY A 578 -5.69 12.57 12.19
C GLY A 578 -5.10 13.01 10.84
N TYR A 579 -4.02 12.38 10.36
CA TYR A 579 -3.45 12.63 9.03
C TYR A 579 -4.11 11.81 7.92
N ALA A 580 -4.90 10.79 8.26
CA ALA A 580 -5.65 10.05 7.27
C ALA A 580 -6.64 10.99 6.53
N ASN A 581 -6.90 10.68 5.26
CA ASN A 581 -7.87 11.46 4.50
C ASN A 581 -9.31 11.19 4.97
N ASP A 582 -10.29 11.86 4.36
CA ASP A 582 -11.72 11.71 4.70
C ASP A 582 -12.29 10.29 4.48
N LEU A 583 -11.58 9.44 3.75
CA LEU A 583 -11.89 8.02 3.58
C LEU A 583 -11.08 7.10 4.50
N GLY A 584 -10.20 7.67 5.35
CA GLY A 584 -9.35 6.94 6.28
C GLY A 584 -8.09 6.34 5.65
N LEU A 585 -7.67 6.80 4.48
CA LEU A 585 -6.50 6.32 3.76
C LEU A 585 -5.24 7.13 4.11
N LEU A 586 -4.10 6.45 4.13
CA LEU A 586 -2.78 7.01 4.43
C LEU A 586 -1.83 6.78 3.25
N ALA A 587 -1.02 7.80 2.92
CA ALA A 587 0.13 7.70 2.04
C ALA A 587 1.37 7.19 2.79
N GLU A 588 2.50 7.14 2.12
CA GLU A 588 3.79 6.74 2.65
C GLU A 588 4.32 7.72 3.69
N GLU A 589 4.25 9.00 3.38
CA GLU A 589 4.87 10.08 4.12
C GLU A 589 3.90 11.24 4.39
N ILE A 590 4.29 12.07 5.35
CA ILE A 590 3.60 13.32 5.69
C ILE A 590 4.63 14.46 5.68
N ASP A 591 4.35 15.53 4.96
CA ASP A 591 5.10 16.77 5.04
C ASP A 591 4.82 17.48 6.38
N THR A 592 5.83 17.59 7.24
CA THR A 592 5.68 18.22 8.56
C THR A 592 5.40 19.72 8.48
N ALA A 593 5.71 20.38 7.36
CA ALA A 593 5.50 21.81 7.20
C ALA A 593 4.01 22.18 7.08
N ASN A 594 3.22 21.33 6.42
CA ASN A 594 1.82 21.60 6.10
C ASN A 594 0.84 20.48 6.42
N GLY A 595 1.33 19.25 6.75
CA GLY A 595 0.51 18.07 7.01
C GLY A 595 -0.01 17.37 5.75
N GLU A 596 0.54 17.69 4.57
CA GLU A 596 0.14 17.07 3.30
C GLU A 596 0.68 15.63 3.19
N GLN A 597 -0.13 14.72 2.68
CA GLN A 597 0.28 13.36 2.36
C GLN A 597 1.17 13.35 1.12
N LEU A 598 2.29 12.63 1.18
CA LEU A 598 3.29 12.46 0.12
C LEU A 598 3.63 10.98 -0.09
N GLY A 599 4.36 10.69 -1.18
CA GLY A 599 4.71 9.31 -1.56
C GLY A 599 3.56 8.53 -2.16
N ASN A 600 3.80 7.25 -2.43
CA ASN A 600 2.83 6.38 -3.08
C ASN A 600 1.59 6.09 -2.20
N PHE A 601 0.41 5.92 -2.83
CA PHE A 601 -0.87 5.99 -2.15
C PHE A 601 -1.94 5.02 -2.71
N PRO A 602 -2.80 4.42 -1.81
CA PRO A 602 -2.53 4.27 -0.38
C PRO A 602 -1.36 3.30 -0.16
N GLN A 603 -0.61 3.49 0.92
CA GLN A 603 0.60 2.73 1.17
C GLN A 603 0.34 1.61 2.18
N ALA A 604 0.71 0.37 1.83
CA ALA A 604 0.51 -0.80 2.67
C ALA A 604 1.15 -0.63 4.06
N PHE A 605 2.39 -0.16 4.13
CA PHE A 605 3.13 0.05 5.38
C PHE A 605 2.39 0.94 6.39
N SER A 606 1.79 2.03 5.93
CA SER A 606 1.05 2.95 6.78
C SER A 606 -0.17 2.28 7.41
N HIS A 607 -0.89 1.46 6.64
CA HIS A 607 -2.03 0.69 7.12
C HIS A 607 -1.62 -0.49 8.01
N ILE A 608 -0.50 -1.15 7.73
CA ILE A 608 0.11 -2.17 8.58
C ILE A 608 0.47 -1.56 9.95
N GLY A 609 1.18 -0.43 9.93
CA GLY A 609 1.56 0.27 11.15
C GLY A 609 0.38 0.66 12.02
N LEU A 610 -0.71 1.14 11.41
CA LEU A 610 -1.96 1.46 12.11
C LEU A 610 -2.54 0.22 12.82
N ILE A 611 -2.65 -0.91 12.12
CA ILE A 611 -3.23 -2.14 12.67
C ILE A 611 -2.38 -2.66 13.85
N THR A 612 -1.06 -2.75 13.64
CA THR A 612 -0.14 -3.29 14.68
C THR A 612 -0.05 -2.39 15.89
N ALA A 613 -0.03 -1.05 15.70
CA ALA A 613 -0.03 -0.08 16.80
C ALA A 613 -1.33 -0.13 17.62
N ALA A 614 -2.50 -0.21 16.97
CA ALA A 614 -3.78 -0.38 17.64
C ALA A 614 -3.81 -1.65 18.50
N TRP A 615 -3.31 -2.76 17.96
CA TRP A 615 -3.20 -4.04 18.65
C TRP A 615 -2.28 -3.97 19.89
N GLU A 616 -1.09 -3.36 19.76
CA GLU A 616 -0.13 -3.27 20.87
C GLU A 616 -0.64 -2.36 22.00
N ILE A 617 -1.37 -1.28 21.70
CA ILE A 617 -2.04 -0.45 22.69
C ILE A 617 -3.07 -1.28 23.46
N ASP A 618 -3.93 -2.01 22.79
CA ASP A 618 -4.97 -2.84 23.41
C ASP A 618 -4.39 -3.92 24.31
N LYS A 619 -3.35 -4.59 23.83
CA LYS A 619 -2.64 -5.62 24.59
C LYS A 619 -2.03 -5.05 25.87
N ALA A 620 -1.37 -3.89 25.77
CA ALA A 620 -0.77 -3.22 26.91
C ALA A 620 -1.82 -2.78 27.95
N ARG A 621 -3.03 -2.40 27.53
CA ARG A 621 -4.17 -2.11 28.43
C ARG A 621 -4.68 -3.36 29.15
N GLY A 622 -4.77 -4.48 28.44
CA GLY A 622 -5.25 -5.75 29.00
C GLY A 622 -4.29 -6.38 30.01
N GLU A 623 -2.99 -6.15 29.88
CA GLU A 623 -1.96 -6.61 30.81
C GLU A 623 -1.84 -5.71 32.07
N GLY A 624 -2.35 -4.49 32.01
CA GLY A 624 -2.37 -3.52 33.11
C GLY A 624 -3.62 -3.55 33.99
N SER A 625 -4.63 -4.33 33.63
CA SER A 625 -5.88 -4.54 34.38
C SER A 625 -5.93 -5.94 34.99
#